data_efcb4510b94443a0f6b4044bf1224f0f
#
_entry.id   efcb4510b94443a0f6b4044bf1224f0f
#
_cell.length_a   1.000
_cell.length_b   1.000
_cell.length_c   1.000
_cell.angle_alpha   90.00
_cell.angle_beta   90.00
_cell.angle_gamma   90.00
#
_symmetry.space_group_name_H-M   'P 1'
#
loop_
_entity.id
_entity.type
_entity.pdbx_description
1 polymer ?
#
loop_
_entity_poly.entity_id
_entity_poly.type
_entity_poly.pdbx_seq_one_letter_code
_entity_poly.pdbx_strand_id
1 'polypeptide(L)'
;MTETRTETDSFGPLEVPADKYWGAQTQRSIMNFPIGWEKQPVAIVRALGVIKKACAMANKKSGKLDARLADAIIQAAGEVIDGKFDDNFPLVVWQTGSGTQSNMNSNEVIANRAIEILGGVIGSKDPVHPNDHCNMGQSSNDTFPTAMHIAAATTARDVLLPGLVKLAEGLEAKAEEFKDIIKIGRTHTQDATPLTLGQEFSGYAKQIRNGIARIEMALPGIYELAQGGTAVGTGLNTSPGWSETVAANMAEITGLPFVTAPNKFEALAAHDAMVFMSGAIKTTAMAAYKIANDMRFLGSGPRSGLGELILPENEPGSSIMPGKVNPTQAEAMTQVCAHILGNDAAISFAGSQGHFELNVYNPMMSYNLLQSMTLLGDAADSFTERMLMGTRANEERIDKLMKESLMLVTALAPTIGYDNATKVAKTAHKNGTTLKEEAIALGFVDAETFDKVVRPEDMIGPR
;
A
#
# COMPACT_ATOMS: atom_id res chain seq x y z
N MET A 1 -29.42 -15.78 26.47
CA MET A 1 -29.45 -16.31 25.09
C MET A 1 -29.78 -15.11 24.20
N THR A 2 -29.01 -14.91 23.15
CA THR A 2 -29.29 -13.84 22.17
C THR A 2 -30.61 -14.18 21.49
N GLU A 3 -31.50 -13.23 21.36
CA GLU A 3 -32.79 -13.40 20.66
C GLU A 3 -32.47 -13.75 19.18
N THR A 4 -33.20 -14.71 18.61
CA THR A 4 -33.01 -15.13 17.20
C THR A 4 -34.31 -14.94 16.43
N ARG A 5 -34.18 -14.85 15.09
CA ARG A 5 -35.29 -14.97 14.14
C ARG A 5 -34.96 -16.07 13.14
N THR A 6 -36.00 -16.72 12.64
CA THR A 6 -35.83 -17.75 11.60
C THR A 6 -35.84 -17.11 10.23
N GLU A 7 -34.76 -17.35 9.45
CA GLU A 7 -34.68 -17.01 8.02
C GLU A 7 -34.53 -18.27 7.18
N THR A 8 -34.69 -18.17 5.88
CA THR A 8 -34.62 -19.30 4.97
C THR A 8 -33.69 -19.03 3.79
N ASP A 9 -33.04 -20.08 3.31
CA ASP A 9 -32.37 -20.12 1.99
C ASP A 9 -32.80 -21.41 1.24
N SER A 10 -32.13 -21.72 0.12
CA SER A 10 -32.42 -22.92 -0.68
C SER A 10 -32.17 -24.25 0.06
N PHE A 11 -31.47 -24.22 1.19
CA PHE A 11 -31.18 -25.37 2.05
C PHE A 11 -32.12 -25.49 3.26
N GLY A 12 -33.05 -24.54 3.41
CA GLY A 12 -34.06 -24.57 4.47
C GLY A 12 -33.89 -23.48 5.54
N PRO A 13 -34.66 -23.58 6.63
CA PRO A 13 -34.67 -22.59 7.71
C PRO A 13 -33.38 -22.63 8.54
N LEU A 14 -33.00 -21.44 9.05
CA LEU A 14 -31.85 -21.25 9.92
C LEU A 14 -32.11 -20.10 10.89
N GLU A 15 -31.67 -20.27 12.13
CA GLU A 15 -31.73 -19.23 13.14
C GLU A 15 -30.60 -18.19 12.95
N VAL A 16 -30.97 -16.91 12.92
CA VAL A 16 -30.10 -15.77 12.75
C VAL A 16 -30.29 -14.83 13.95
N PRO A 17 -29.23 -14.17 14.49
CA PRO A 17 -29.41 -13.21 15.58
C PRO A 17 -30.42 -12.11 15.19
N ALA A 18 -31.41 -11.84 16.07
CA ALA A 18 -32.52 -10.94 15.77
C ALA A 18 -32.09 -9.48 15.57
N ASP A 19 -30.97 -9.07 16.21
CA ASP A 19 -30.40 -7.72 16.17
C ASP A 19 -29.52 -7.46 14.92
N LYS A 20 -29.30 -8.47 14.07
CA LYS A 20 -28.45 -8.37 12.89
C LYS A 20 -29.25 -8.31 11.59
N TYR A 21 -28.70 -7.60 10.59
CA TYR A 21 -29.33 -7.46 9.27
C TYR A 21 -28.92 -8.55 8.29
N TRP A 22 -27.88 -9.35 8.58
CA TRP A 22 -27.56 -10.49 7.72
C TRP A 22 -28.61 -11.59 7.79
N GLY A 23 -28.68 -12.45 6.77
CA GLY A 23 -29.66 -13.50 6.66
C GLY A 23 -29.06 -14.90 6.74
N ALA A 24 -29.85 -15.88 6.23
CA ALA A 24 -29.54 -17.30 6.34
C ALA A 24 -28.24 -17.69 5.62
N GLN A 25 -27.94 -17.13 4.43
CA GLN A 25 -26.71 -17.49 3.69
C GLN A 25 -25.45 -17.01 4.41
N THR A 26 -25.47 -15.81 4.96
CA THR A 26 -24.36 -15.30 5.77
C THR A 26 -24.17 -16.13 7.02
N GLN A 27 -25.28 -16.44 7.75
CA GLN A 27 -25.22 -17.27 8.95
C GLN A 27 -24.64 -18.66 8.65
N ARG A 28 -25.04 -19.27 7.54
CA ARG A 28 -24.50 -20.55 7.08
C ARG A 28 -23.00 -20.47 6.76
N SER A 29 -22.56 -19.37 6.17
CA SER A 29 -21.13 -19.13 5.89
C SER A 29 -20.31 -19.03 7.18
N ILE A 30 -20.81 -18.35 8.21
CA ILE A 30 -20.17 -18.28 9.53
C ILE A 30 -19.97 -19.69 10.12
N MET A 31 -20.96 -20.55 9.95
CA MET A 31 -20.89 -21.93 10.45
C MET A 31 -19.95 -22.81 9.64
N ASN A 32 -19.90 -22.62 8.31
CA ASN A 32 -19.11 -23.48 7.41
C ASN A 32 -17.63 -23.12 7.33
N PHE A 33 -17.26 -21.87 7.61
CA PHE A 33 -15.88 -21.37 7.47
C PHE A 33 -15.33 -20.79 8.78
N PRO A 34 -15.23 -21.58 9.87
CA PRO A 34 -14.57 -21.13 11.11
C PRO A 34 -13.05 -21.21 10.94
N ILE A 35 -12.47 -20.44 10.01
CA ILE A 35 -11.08 -20.48 9.59
C ILE A 35 -10.44 -19.12 9.82
N GLY A 36 -9.40 -19.08 10.66
CA GLY A 36 -8.65 -17.85 10.93
C GLY A 36 -9.50 -16.78 11.63
N TRP A 37 -8.98 -15.56 11.59
CA TRP A 37 -9.62 -14.37 12.18
C TRP A 37 -9.69 -13.21 11.19
N GLU A 38 -9.08 -13.36 10.01
CA GLU A 38 -9.03 -12.34 8.97
C GLU A 38 -10.42 -12.18 8.34
N LYS A 39 -11.02 -11.04 8.60
CA LYS A 39 -12.33 -10.68 8.03
C LYS A 39 -12.17 -9.94 6.71
N GLN A 40 -13.26 -9.90 5.93
CA GLN A 40 -13.30 -9.09 4.73
C GLN A 40 -12.95 -7.63 5.06
N PRO A 41 -12.03 -7.01 4.29
CA PRO A 41 -11.67 -5.62 4.50
C PRO A 41 -12.89 -4.70 4.38
N VAL A 42 -12.94 -3.67 5.22
CA VAL A 42 -14.02 -2.66 5.18
C VAL A 42 -14.13 -2.02 3.79
N ALA A 43 -13.02 -1.83 3.09
CA ALA A 43 -13.02 -1.31 1.71
C ALA A 43 -13.83 -2.20 0.75
N ILE A 44 -13.80 -3.53 0.91
CA ILE A 44 -14.65 -4.46 0.13
C ILE A 44 -16.12 -4.27 0.49
N VAL A 45 -16.44 -4.10 1.76
CA VAL A 45 -17.82 -3.84 2.21
C VAL A 45 -18.37 -2.55 1.59
N ARG A 46 -17.59 -1.46 1.62
CA ARG A 46 -17.94 -0.19 0.98
C ARG A 46 -18.13 -0.35 -0.53
N ALA A 47 -17.22 -1.06 -1.18
CA ALA A 47 -17.27 -1.33 -2.61
C ALA A 47 -18.54 -2.12 -3.01
N LEU A 48 -18.91 -3.14 -2.23
CA LEU A 48 -20.17 -3.86 -2.43
C LEU A 48 -21.38 -2.91 -2.30
N GLY A 49 -21.39 -2.01 -1.30
CA GLY A 49 -22.41 -0.97 -1.18
C GLY A 49 -22.50 -0.08 -2.42
N VAL A 50 -21.37 0.36 -2.96
CA VAL A 50 -21.29 1.15 -4.22
C VAL A 50 -21.92 0.38 -5.38
N ILE A 51 -21.56 -0.90 -5.53
CA ILE A 51 -22.10 -1.76 -6.61
C ILE A 51 -23.62 -1.90 -6.48
N LYS A 52 -24.12 -2.23 -5.29
CA LYS A 52 -25.56 -2.43 -5.09
C LYS A 52 -26.35 -1.15 -5.35
N LYS A 53 -25.85 -0.01 -4.91
CA LYS A 53 -26.42 1.31 -5.20
C LYS A 53 -26.44 1.58 -6.70
N ALA A 54 -25.32 1.42 -7.39
CA ALA A 54 -25.19 1.68 -8.82
C ALA A 54 -26.08 0.78 -9.68
N CYS A 55 -26.17 -0.51 -9.33
CA CYS A 55 -27.03 -1.47 -10.02
C CYS A 55 -28.53 -1.16 -9.81
N ALA A 56 -28.94 -0.82 -8.58
CA ALA A 56 -30.31 -0.41 -8.29
C ALA A 56 -30.72 0.86 -9.06
N MET A 57 -29.82 1.85 -9.16
CA MET A 57 -30.03 3.06 -9.98
C MET A 57 -30.23 2.71 -11.46
N ALA A 58 -29.40 1.83 -12.02
CA ALA A 58 -29.51 1.38 -13.42
C ALA A 58 -30.81 0.59 -13.67
N ASN A 59 -31.18 -0.31 -12.77
CA ASN A 59 -32.40 -1.13 -12.86
C ASN A 59 -33.67 -0.28 -12.69
N LYS A 60 -33.65 0.74 -11.82
CA LYS A 60 -34.72 1.75 -11.71
C LYS A 60 -34.88 2.53 -13.01
N LYS A 61 -33.77 3.05 -13.57
CA LYS A 61 -33.77 3.84 -14.80
C LYS A 61 -34.30 3.05 -16.01
N SER A 62 -34.01 1.75 -16.06
CA SER A 62 -34.49 0.85 -17.13
C SER A 62 -35.92 0.37 -16.92
N GLY A 63 -36.57 0.67 -15.80
CA GLY A 63 -37.91 0.19 -15.44
C GLY A 63 -37.99 -1.29 -15.06
N LYS A 64 -36.84 -1.97 -14.90
CA LYS A 64 -36.81 -3.39 -14.47
C LYS A 64 -37.05 -3.58 -12.97
N LEU A 65 -36.70 -2.59 -12.17
CA LEU A 65 -36.93 -2.58 -10.72
C LEU A 65 -37.93 -1.48 -10.37
N ASP A 66 -38.96 -1.85 -9.61
CA ASP A 66 -39.96 -0.89 -9.11
C ASP A 66 -39.26 0.30 -8.41
N ALA A 67 -39.75 1.49 -8.70
CA ALA A 67 -39.08 2.72 -8.24
C ALA A 67 -39.03 2.84 -6.69
N ARG A 68 -40.10 2.40 -6.00
CA ARG A 68 -40.18 2.44 -4.53
C ARG A 68 -39.17 1.47 -3.89
N LEU A 69 -39.09 0.25 -4.45
CA LEU A 69 -38.11 -0.75 -3.99
C LEU A 69 -36.68 -0.29 -4.28
N ALA A 70 -36.43 0.25 -5.47
CA ALA A 70 -35.15 0.77 -5.87
C ALA A 70 -34.66 1.88 -4.94
N ASP A 71 -35.53 2.83 -4.60
CA ASP A 71 -35.17 3.96 -3.70
C ASP A 71 -34.79 3.47 -2.30
N ALA A 72 -35.50 2.49 -1.76
CA ALA A 72 -35.14 1.87 -0.48
C ALA A 72 -33.80 1.12 -0.53
N ILE A 73 -33.52 0.38 -1.62
CA ILE A 73 -32.25 -0.30 -1.85
C ILE A 73 -31.10 0.71 -1.99
N ILE A 74 -31.30 1.78 -2.76
CA ILE A 74 -30.31 2.86 -2.96
C ILE A 74 -29.96 3.53 -1.62
N GLN A 75 -30.99 3.80 -0.78
CA GLN A 75 -30.77 4.35 0.55
C GLN A 75 -30.00 3.36 1.45
N ALA A 76 -30.45 2.11 1.55
CA ALA A 76 -29.79 1.09 2.36
C ALA A 76 -28.34 0.83 1.94
N ALA A 77 -28.06 0.77 0.62
CA ALA A 77 -26.72 0.65 0.08
C ALA A 77 -25.86 1.90 0.41
N GLY A 78 -26.44 3.10 0.38
CA GLY A 78 -25.79 4.32 0.83
C GLY A 78 -25.37 4.25 2.31
N GLU A 79 -26.25 3.72 3.17
CA GLU A 79 -25.97 3.53 4.59
C GLU A 79 -24.84 2.51 4.84
N VAL A 80 -24.68 1.48 3.96
CA VAL A 80 -23.53 0.56 3.97
C VAL A 80 -22.25 1.30 3.57
N ILE A 81 -22.30 2.14 2.53
CA ILE A 81 -21.15 2.97 2.10
C ILE A 81 -20.71 3.89 3.27
N ASP A 82 -21.65 4.47 4.00
CA ASP A 82 -21.40 5.37 5.13
C ASP A 82 -20.89 4.67 6.41
N GLY A 83 -20.88 3.33 6.44
CA GLY A 83 -20.37 2.57 7.58
C GLY A 83 -21.35 2.26 8.70
N LYS A 84 -22.64 2.51 8.50
CA LYS A 84 -23.62 2.30 9.54
C LYS A 84 -23.87 0.83 9.92
N PHE A 85 -23.40 -0.10 9.07
CA PHE A 85 -23.64 -1.54 9.23
C PHE A 85 -22.36 -2.39 9.27
N ASP A 86 -21.20 -1.84 9.65
CA ASP A 86 -19.93 -2.55 9.61
C ASP A 86 -19.92 -3.83 10.46
N ASP A 87 -20.65 -3.83 11.58
CA ASP A 87 -20.81 -4.99 12.45
C ASP A 87 -21.74 -6.08 11.88
N ASN A 88 -22.33 -5.84 10.70
CA ASN A 88 -23.16 -6.79 9.96
C ASN A 88 -22.42 -7.51 8.82
N PHE A 89 -21.08 -7.37 8.74
CA PHE A 89 -20.24 -8.05 7.78
C PHE A 89 -19.19 -8.92 8.49
N PRO A 90 -19.63 -10.04 9.11
CA PRO A 90 -18.81 -10.85 9.99
C PRO A 90 -17.91 -11.85 9.26
N LEU A 91 -18.03 -12.00 7.93
CA LEU A 91 -17.44 -13.09 7.18
C LEU A 91 -15.92 -13.00 7.10
N VAL A 92 -15.28 -14.16 7.20
CA VAL A 92 -13.84 -14.30 7.03
C VAL A 92 -13.44 -14.29 5.57
N VAL A 93 -12.17 -13.99 5.31
CA VAL A 93 -11.54 -14.06 3.97
C VAL A 93 -11.54 -15.50 3.43
N TRP A 94 -11.35 -16.46 4.33
CA TRP A 94 -11.24 -17.90 4.01
C TRP A 94 -12.63 -18.51 3.77
N GLN A 95 -13.20 -18.20 2.61
CA GLN A 95 -14.52 -18.62 2.16
C GLN A 95 -14.46 -19.13 0.72
N THR A 96 -15.60 -19.25 0.02
CA THR A 96 -15.59 -19.59 -1.41
C THR A 96 -14.77 -18.59 -2.21
N GLY A 97 -13.94 -19.08 -3.11
CA GLY A 97 -12.99 -18.27 -3.85
C GLY A 97 -13.59 -17.26 -4.83
N SER A 98 -14.88 -17.38 -5.16
CA SER A 98 -15.64 -16.39 -5.95
C SER A 98 -16.12 -15.18 -5.12
N GLY A 99 -16.08 -15.28 -3.78
CA GLY A 99 -16.62 -14.25 -2.89
C GLY A 99 -18.16 -14.25 -2.77
N THR A 100 -18.82 -15.35 -3.18
CA THR A 100 -20.28 -15.43 -3.18
C THR A 100 -20.91 -15.14 -1.81
N GLN A 101 -20.34 -15.66 -0.72
CA GLN A 101 -20.90 -15.40 0.61
C GLN A 101 -20.84 -13.90 0.98
N SER A 102 -19.77 -13.20 0.65
CA SER A 102 -19.65 -11.75 0.89
C SER A 102 -20.63 -10.96 0.01
N ASN A 103 -20.82 -11.35 -1.25
CA ASN A 103 -21.85 -10.76 -2.10
C ASN A 103 -23.25 -10.97 -1.49
N MET A 104 -23.56 -12.19 -1.04
CA MET A 104 -24.85 -12.47 -0.40
C MET A 104 -25.01 -11.76 0.95
N ASN A 105 -23.95 -11.64 1.74
CA ASN A 105 -23.99 -10.83 2.96
C ASN A 105 -24.44 -9.39 2.67
N SER A 106 -23.86 -8.78 1.63
CA SER A 106 -24.29 -7.44 1.19
C SER A 106 -25.74 -7.41 0.74
N ASN A 107 -26.17 -8.40 -0.06
CA ASN A 107 -27.56 -8.49 -0.51
C ASN A 107 -28.54 -8.63 0.66
N GLU A 108 -28.23 -9.48 1.65
CA GLU A 108 -29.09 -9.73 2.83
C GLU A 108 -29.19 -8.49 3.72
N VAL A 109 -28.05 -7.84 4.03
CA VAL A 109 -28.03 -6.62 4.87
C VAL A 109 -28.82 -5.50 4.19
N ILE A 110 -28.58 -5.26 2.90
CA ILE A 110 -29.27 -4.21 2.14
C ILE A 110 -30.77 -4.52 1.98
N ALA A 111 -31.13 -5.78 1.71
CA ALA A 111 -32.53 -6.18 1.58
C ALA A 111 -33.28 -6.00 2.90
N ASN A 112 -32.73 -6.48 4.01
CA ASN A 112 -33.36 -6.34 5.34
C ASN A 112 -33.48 -4.88 5.77
N ARG A 113 -32.46 -4.04 5.48
CA ARG A 113 -32.58 -2.61 5.75
C ARG A 113 -33.62 -1.93 4.86
N ALA A 114 -33.71 -2.29 3.58
CA ALA A 114 -34.72 -1.76 2.67
C ALA A 114 -36.15 -2.20 3.10
N ILE A 115 -36.31 -3.43 3.56
CA ILE A 115 -37.59 -3.92 4.13
C ILE A 115 -38.00 -3.06 5.32
N GLU A 116 -37.08 -2.79 6.23
CA GLU A 116 -37.35 -1.94 7.42
C GLU A 116 -37.72 -0.50 7.01
N ILE A 117 -36.99 0.11 6.04
CA ILE A 117 -37.30 1.44 5.48
C ILE A 117 -38.74 1.47 4.92
N LEU A 118 -39.21 0.39 4.33
CA LEU A 118 -40.53 0.25 3.74
C LEU A 118 -41.64 -0.16 4.73
N GLY A 119 -41.27 -0.36 6.00
CA GLY A 119 -42.18 -0.73 7.10
C GLY A 119 -42.54 -2.22 7.15
N GLY A 120 -41.73 -3.07 6.50
CA GLY A 120 -41.87 -4.54 6.50
C GLY A 120 -41.15 -5.19 7.70
N VAL A 121 -41.17 -6.51 7.74
CA VAL A 121 -40.56 -7.33 8.80
C VAL A 121 -39.21 -7.83 8.33
N ILE A 122 -38.11 -7.53 9.05
CA ILE A 122 -36.75 -8.00 8.76
C ILE A 122 -36.75 -9.54 8.65
N GLY A 123 -36.13 -10.07 7.60
CA GLY A 123 -36.05 -11.50 7.32
C GLY A 123 -37.21 -12.07 6.52
N SER A 124 -38.27 -11.29 6.28
CA SER A 124 -39.45 -11.73 5.54
C SER A 124 -39.20 -11.92 4.02
N LYS A 125 -38.18 -11.25 3.48
CA LYS A 125 -37.95 -11.12 2.02
C LYS A 125 -39.05 -10.40 1.25
N ASP A 126 -39.93 -9.71 1.97
CA ASP A 126 -41.04 -8.95 1.44
C ASP A 126 -41.06 -7.54 2.06
N PRO A 127 -41.13 -6.45 1.27
CA PRO A 127 -41.29 -6.40 -0.18
C PRO A 127 -39.97 -6.48 -0.97
N VAL A 128 -38.80 -6.60 -0.32
CA VAL A 128 -37.48 -6.66 -0.98
C VAL A 128 -36.85 -8.03 -0.80
N HIS A 129 -36.54 -8.69 -1.90
CA HIS A 129 -35.86 -9.99 -1.91
C HIS A 129 -34.35 -9.80 -2.21
N PRO A 130 -33.43 -10.43 -1.42
CA PRO A 130 -32.00 -10.23 -1.60
C PRO A 130 -31.46 -10.67 -2.97
N ASN A 131 -31.96 -11.76 -3.55
CA ASN A 131 -31.54 -12.23 -4.86
C ASN A 131 -32.27 -11.51 -6.00
N ASP A 132 -33.61 -11.39 -5.92
CA ASP A 132 -34.42 -10.93 -7.05
C ASP A 132 -34.30 -9.40 -7.25
N HIS A 133 -34.11 -8.64 -6.19
CA HIS A 133 -34.06 -7.18 -6.23
C HIS A 133 -32.65 -6.63 -6.01
N CYS A 134 -31.93 -7.01 -4.92
CA CYS A 134 -30.60 -6.47 -4.62
C CYS A 134 -29.51 -7.03 -5.55
N ASN A 135 -29.71 -8.24 -6.07
CA ASN A 135 -28.76 -8.89 -6.98
C ASN A 135 -29.24 -8.91 -8.46
N MET A 136 -30.29 -8.17 -8.81
CA MET A 136 -30.86 -8.12 -10.14
C MET A 136 -29.82 -7.74 -11.21
N GLY A 137 -29.65 -8.60 -12.22
CA GLY A 137 -28.67 -8.41 -13.31
C GLY A 137 -27.23 -8.66 -12.92
N GLN A 138 -26.99 -9.31 -11.78
CA GLN A 138 -25.65 -9.54 -11.22
C GLN A 138 -25.40 -11.03 -10.97
N SER A 139 -24.10 -11.37 -10.90
CA SER A 139 -23.60 -12.62 -10.32
C SER A 139 -22.51 -12.26 -9.29
N SER A 140 -22.24 -13.15 -8.34
CA SER A 140 -21.05 -12.97 -7.49
C SER A 140 -19.76 -12.95 -8.32
N ASN A 141 -19.79 -13.62 -9.47
CA ASN A 141 -18.64 -13.80 -10.34
C ASN A 141 -18.17 -12.49 -11.00
N ASP A 142 -19.08 -11.56 -11.31
CA ASP A 142 -18.74 -10.23 -11.81
C ASP A 142 -18.73 -9.17 -10.68
N THR A 143 -19.55 -9.35 -9.64
CA THR A 143 -19.71 -8.39 -8.55
C THR A 143 -18.49 -8.37 -7.63
N PHE A 144 -17.94 -9.51 -7.21
CA PHE A 144 -16.81 -9.52 -6.30
C PHE A 144 -15.52 -9.00 -6.96
N PRO A 145 -15.13 -9.38 -8.19
CA PRO A 145 -14.05 -8.72 -8.92
C PRO A 145 -14.23 -7.21 -9.06
N THR A 146 -15.44 -6.74 -9.32
CA THR A 146 -15.75 -5.31 -9.35
C THR A 146 -15.50 -4.66 -7.99
N ALA A 147 -15.91 -5.32 -6.88
CA ALA A 147 -15.62 -4.83 -5.53
C ALA A 147 -14.12 -4.76 -5.23
N MET A 148 -13.33 -5.74 -5.69
CA MET A 148 -11.88 -5.74 -5.58
C MET A 148 -11.27 -4.50 -6.26
N HIS A 149 -11.70 -4.18 -7.48
CA HIS A 149 -11.23 -3.03 -8.25
C HIS A 149 -11.61 -1.70 -7.60
N ILE A 150 -12.88 -1.55 -7.19
CA ILE A 150 -13.33 -0.33 -6.49
C ILE A 150 -12.57 -0.13 -5.18
N ALA A 151 -12.43 -1.18 -4.37
CA ALA A 151 -11.72 -1.13 -3.11
C ALA A 151 -10.22 -0.78 -3.30
N ALA A 152 -9.56 -1.38 -4.30
CA ALA A 152 -8.17 -1.07 -4.62
C ALA A 152 -8.00 0.39 -5.06
N ALA A 153 -8.85 0.89 -5.96
CA ALA A 153 -8.78 2.25 -6.45
C ALA A 153 -9.03 3.29 -5.35
N THR A 154 -10.04 3.06 -4.49
CA THR A 154 -10.33 3.96 -3.36
C THR A 154 -9.23 3.95 -2.32
N THR A 155 -8.69 2.77 -1.96
CA THR A 155 -7.58 2.66 -1.01
C THR A 155 -6.29 3.30 -1.57
N ALA A 156 -6.03 3.17 -2.88
CA ALA A 156 -4.90 3.85 -3.51
C ALA A 156 -5.03 5.38 -3.40
N ARG A 157 -6.22 5.94 -3.69
CA ARG A 157 -6.50 7.38 -3.61
C ARG A 157 -6.45 7.92 -2.18
N ASP A 158 -7.06 7.20 -1.24
CA ASP A 158 -7.36 7.77 0.09
C ASP A 158 -6.27 7.46 1.13
N VAL A 159 -5.45 6.41 0.92
CA VAL A 159 -4.44 5.95 1.89
C VAL A 159 -3.05 5.84 1.29
N LEU A 160 -2.88 5.02 0.24
CA LEU A 160 -1.55 4.67 -0.26
C LEU A 160 -0.81 5.87 -0.87
N LEU A 161 -1.43 6.53 -1.84
CA LEU A 161 -0.80 7.66 -2.54
C LEU A 161 -0.56 8.86 -1.62
N PRO A 162 -1.50 9.29 -0.76
CA PRO A 162 -1.24 10.37 0.19
C PRO A 162 -0.05 10.09 1.12
N GLY A 163 0.06 8.88 1.68
CA GLY A 163 1.19 8.51 2.54
C GLY A 163 2.53 8.55 1.79
N LEU A 164 2.57 8.01 0.57
CA LEU A 164 3.78 8.03 -0.26
C LEU A 164 4.17 9.44 -0.73
N VAL A 165 3.19 10.28 -1.08
CA VAL A 165 3.44 11.68 -1.46
C VAL A 165 4.05 12.42 -0.29
N LYS A 166 3.49 12.29 0.91
CA LYS A 166 4.03 12.90 2.13
C LYS A 166 5.46 12.44 2.42
N LEU A 167 5.75 11.15 2.25
CA LEU A 167 7.12 10.62 2.40
C LEU A 167 8.08 11.24 1.37
N ALA A 168 7.67 11.32 0.10
CA ALA A 168 8.49 11.91 -0.96
C ALA A 168 8.79 13.39 -0.67
N GLU A 169 7.78 14.18 -0.30
CA GLU A 169 7.91 15.60 0.05
C GLU A 169 8.80 15.80 1.28
N GLY A 170 8.67 14.96 2.29
CA GLY A 170 9.54 14.97 3.47
C GLY A 170 11.01 14.70 3.13
N LEU A 171 11.26 13.72 2.25
CA LEU A 171 12.62 13.41 1.76
C LEU A 171 13.19 14.55 0.90
N GLU A 172 12.39 15.19 0.07
CA GLU A 172 12.78 16.36 -0.73
C GLU A 172 13.13 17.55 0.17
N ALA A 173 12.33 17.79 1.22
CA ALA A 173 12.59 18.84 2.20
C ALA A 173 13.91 18.59 2.94
N LYS A 174 14.19 17.35 3.34
CA LYS A 174 15.46 16.97 3.97
C LYS A 174 16.64 17.05 3.01
N ALA A 175 16.45 16.72 1.72
CA ALA A 175 17.48 16.90 0.71
C ALA A 175 17.89 18.37 0.56
N GLU A 176 16.92 19.31 0.59
CA GLU A 176 17.20 20.74 0.57
C GLU A 176 17.84 21.24 1.89
N GLU A 177 17.34 20.77 3.06
CA GLU A 177 17.92 21.13 4.38
C GLU A 177 19.39 20.71 4.48
N PHE A 178 19.75 19.55 3.92
CA PHE A 178 21.10 18.97 4.02
C PHE A 178 21.99 19.21 2.80
N LYS A 179 21.60 20.08 1.88
CA LYS A 179 22.25 20.24 0.57
C LYS A 179 23.72 20.65 0.63
N ASP A 180 24.08 21.40 1.68
CA ASP A 180 25.43 21.96 1.86
C ASP A 180 26.28 21.14 2.84
N ILE A 181 25.76 20.08 3.44
CA ILE A 181 26.45 19.22 4.39
C ILE A 181 27.26 18.16 3.64
N ILE A 182 28.56 18.38 3.51
CA ILE A 182 29.48 17.47 2.82
C ILE A 182 29.84 16.31 3.75
N LYS A 183 29.70 15.10 3.28
CA LYS A 183 30.01 13.87 4.02
C LYS A 183 30.81 12.90 3.17
N ILE A 184 31.41 11.89 3.80
CA ILE A 184 32.02 10.79 3.05
C ILE A 184 30.92 9.89 2.44
N GLY A 185 31.05 9.57 1.16
CA GLY A 185 30.23 8.55 0.52
C GLY A 185 30.70 7.15 0.90
N ARG A 186 29.80 6.16 0.75
CA ARG A 186 30.13 4.74 0.94
C ARG A 186 29.62 3.91 -0.21
N THR A 187 30.48 3.05 -0.72
CA THR A 187 30.12 1.96 -1.64
C THR A 187 30.62 0.65 -1.05
N HIS A 188 29.90 -0.44 -1.16
CA HIS A 188 30.18 -1.70 -0.48
C HIS A 188 30.32 -1.56 1.05
N THR A 189 29.67 -0.56 1.65
CA THR A 189 29.86 -0.12 3.04
C THR A 189 31.29 0.35 3.39
N GLN A 190 32.14 0.55 2.40
CA GLN A 190 33.51 1.08 2.54
C GLN A 190 33.53 2.56 2.16
N ASP A 191 34.49 3.29 2.72
CA ASP A 191 34.69 4.71 2.41
C ASP A 191 34.89 4.93 0.92
N ALA A 192 34.21 5.96 0.39
CA ALA A 192 34.31 6.40 -0.99
C ALA A 192 34.55 7.93 -1.05
N THR A 193 34.40 8.51 -2.24
CA THR A 193 34.55 9.95 -2.43
C THR A 193 33.38 10.72 -1.78
N PRO A 194 33.58 12.01 -1.45
CA PRO A 194 32.56 12.85 -0.86
C PRO A 194 31.32 13.05 -1.73
N LEU A 195 30.21 13.28 -1.07
CA LEU A 195 28.95 13.83 -1.61
C LEU A 195 28.32 14.72 -0.54
N THR A 196 27.22 15.40 -0.84
CA THR A 196 26.45 16.02 0.24
C THR A 196 25.40 15.07 0.79
N LEU A 197 25.04 15.24 2.07
CA LEU A 197 23.91 14.50 2.68
C LEU A 197 22.62 14.79 1.92
N GLY A 198 22.43 16.02 1.41
CA GLY A 198 21.30 16.36 0.55
C GLY A 198 21.27 15.58 -0.76
N GLN A 199 22.41 15.35 -1.41
CA GLN A 199 22.50 14.48 -2.59
C GLN A 199 22.08 13.03 -2.26
N GLU A 200 22.46 12.50 -1.11
CA GLU A 200 22.06 11.17 -0.64
C GLU A 200 20.54 11.10 -0.45
N PHE A 201 19.93 12.06 0.25
CA PHE A 201 18.48 12.13 0.46
C PHE A 201 17.70 12.38 -0.85
N SER A 202 18.27 13.12 -1.82
CA SER A 202 17.65 13.31 -3.12
C SER A 202 17.46 11.99 -3.89
N GLY A 203 18.39 11.06 -3.71
CA GLY A 203 18.28 9.69 -4.24
C GLY A 203 17.11 8.93 -3.63
N TYR A 204 16.90 9.07 -2.32
CA TYR A 204 15.77 8.47 -1.62
C TYR A 204 14.41 9.05 -2.09
N ALA A 205 14.33 10.38 -2.18
CA ALA A 205 13.15 11.07 -2.70
C ALA A 205 12.81 10.59 -4.11
N LYS A 206 13.79 10.49 -4.99
CA LYS A 206 13.59 10.01 -6.37
C LYS A 206 13.07 8.57 -6.43
N GLN A 207 13.52 7.69 -5.54
CA GLN A 207 13.01 6.31 -5.46
C GLN A 207 11.51 6.27 -5.14
N ILE A 208 11.06 7.06 -4.17
CA ILE A 208 9.64 7.12 -3.78
C ILE A 208 8.79 7.77 -4.89
N ARG A 209 9.23 8.87 -5.51
CA ARG A 209 8.53 9.48 -6.67
C ARG A 209 8.38 8.49 -7.83
N ASN A 210 9.41 7.71 -8.12
CA ASN A 210 9.32 6.65 -9.12
C ASN A 210 8.34 5.53 -8.70
N GLY A 211 8.24 5.25 -7.41
CA GLY A 211 7.26 4.31 -6.85
C GLY A 211 5.83 4.78 -7.07
N ILE A 212 5.54 6.05 -6.74
CA ILE A 212 4.25 6.70 -6.98
C ILE A 212 3.87 6.60 -8.46
N ALA A 213 4.78 6.97 -9.36
CA ALA A 213 4.51 6.91 -10.81
C ALA A 213 4.20 5.47 -11.31
N ARG A 214 4.83 4.43 -10.74
CA ARG A 214 4.50 3.02 -11.07
C ARG A 214 3.11 2.62 -10.58
N ILE A 215 2.73 3.07 -9.39
CA ILE A 215 1.38 2.81 -8.84
C ILE A 215 0.33 3.52 -9.71
N GLU A 216 0.56 4.77 -10.07
CA GLU A 216 -0.32 5.53 -10.97
C GLU A 216 -0.44 4.87 -12.35
N MET A 217 0.64 4.30 -12.88
CA MET A 217 0.64 3.54 -14.14
C MET A 217 -0.21 2.27 -14.07
N ALA A 218 -0.38 1.68 -12.89
CA ALA A 218 -1.20 0.49 -12.70
C ALA A 218 -2.71 0.80 -12.56
N LEU A 219 -3.09 2.02 -12.19
CA LEU A 219 -4.48 2.41 -11.94
C LEU A 219 -5.41 2.25 -13.14
N PRO A 220 -5.03 2.55 -14.41
CA PRO A 220 -5.94 2.36 -15.53
C PRO A 220 -6.55 0.97 -15.64
N GLY A 221 -5.79 -0.10 -15.42
CA GLY A 221 -6.31 -1.47 -15.38
C GLY A 221 -7.24 -1.74 -14.18
N ILE A 222 -7.01 -1.05 -13.06
CA ILE A 222 -7.89 -1.14 -11.88
C ILE A 222 -9.24 -0.45 -12.13
N TYR A 223 -9.32 0.54 -13.03
CA TYR A 223 -10.58 1.23 -13.34
C TYR A 223 -11.50 0.44 -14.26
N GLU A 224 -11.06 -0.66 -14.86
CA GLU A 224 -11.87 -1.53 -15.73
C GLU A 224 -12.67 -2.53 -14.90
N LEU A 225 -14.02 -2.45 -14.96
CA LEU A 225 -14.90 -3.20 -14.08
C LEU A 225 -15.52 -4.42 -14.76
N ALA A 226 -15.52 -5.55 -14.05
CA ALA A 226 -16.13 -6.82 -14.49
C ALA A 226 -17.67 -6.77 -14.51
N GLN A 227 -18.29 -5.85 -13.77
CA GLN A 227 -19.75 -5.80 -13.63
C GLN A 227 -20.48 -5.77 -14.97
N GLY A 228 -21.46 -6.61 -15.09
CA GLY A 228 -22.20 -6.82 -16.33
C GLY A 228 -21.77 -8.07 -17.11
N GLY A 229 -20.68 -8.75 -16.71
CA GLY A 229 -20.31 -10.06 -17.26
C GLY A 229 -21.21 -11.19 -16.77
N THR A 230 -21.83 -11.00 -15.63
CA THR A 230 -22.68 -11.96 -14.92
C THR A 230 -21.96 -13.27 -14.62
N ALA A 231 -22.52 -14.43 -15.00
CA ALA A 231 -22.02 -15.74 -14.57
C ALA A 231 -20.67 -16.12 -15.16
N VAL A 232 -20.46 -15.88 -16.47
CA VAL A 232 -19.28 -16.34 -17.23
C VAL A 232 -18.70 -15.30 -18.20
N GLY A 233 -19.23 -14.08 -18.22
CA GLY A 233 -18.76 -13.00 -19.10
C GLY A 233 -19.70 -12.63 -20.25
N THR A 234 -20.78 -13.39 -20.46
CA THR A 234 -21.72 -13.18 -21.58
C THR A 234 -22.77 -12.09 -21.34
N GLY A 235 -22.91 -11.63 -20.09
CA GLY A 235 -23.95 -10.65 -19.74
C GLY A 235 -25.36 -11.20 -19.67
N LEU A 236 -25.52 -12.50 -19.44
CA LEU A 236 -26.83 -13.14 -19.32
C LEU A 236 -27.69 -12.43 -18.26
N ASN A 237 -28.96 -12.17 -18.56
CA ASN A 237 -29.95 -11.47 -17.74
C ASN A 237 -29.73 -9.95 -17.59
N THR A 238 -28.77 -9.35 -18.30
CA THR A 238 -28.66 -7.90 -18.43
C THR A 238 -29.34 -7.39 -19.71
N SER A 239 -29.32 -6.10 -19.95
CA SER A 239 -29.77 -5.49 -21.21
C SER A 239 -28.61 -4.77 -21.90
N PRO A 240 -28.65 -4.57 -23.22
CA PRO A 240 -27.62 -3.76 -23.90
C PRO A 240 -27.43 -2.40 -23.23
N GLY A 241 -26.18 -2.00 -23.01
CA GLY A 241 -25.80 -0.73 -22.36
C GLY A 241 -25.93 -0.73 -20.82
N TRP A 242 -26.33 -1.84 -20.21
CA TRP A 242 -26.47 -1.91 -18.75
C TRP A 242 -25.12 -1.83 -18.03
N SER A 243 -24.10 -2.53 -18.50
CA SER A 243 -22.76 -2.52 -17.92
C SER A 243 -22.11 -1.14 -17.97
N GLU A 244 -22.28 -0.41 -19.07
CA GLU A 244 -21.80 0.96 -19.22
C GLU A 244 -22.51 1.91 -18.27
N THR A 245 -23.84 1.77 -18.15
CA THR A 245 -24.64 2.58 -17.21
C THR A 245 -24.22 2.33 -15.76
N VAL A 246 -24.01 1.08 -15.36
CA VAL A 246 -23.60 0.72 -14.00
C VAL A 246 -22.18 1.25 -13.70
N ALA A 247 -21.24 1.09 -14.64
CA ALA A 247 -19.89 1.63 -14.48
C ALA A 247 -19.89 3.16 -14.34
N ALA A 248 -20.72 3.87 -15.13
CA ALA A 248 -20.88 5.31 -15.02
C ALA A 248 -21.48 5.73 -13.65
N ASN A 249 -22.48 5.00 -13.15
CA ASN A 249 -23.02 5.25 -11.80
C ASN A 249 -21.97 5.02 -10.71
N MET A 250 -21.12 3.99 -10.82
CA MET A 250 -20.02 3.74 -9.90
C MET A 250 -18.99 4.87 -9.93
N ALA A 251 -18.67 5.37 -11.12
CA ALA A 251 -17.79 6.52 -11.31
C ALA A 251 -18.35 7.79 -10.65
N GLU A 252 -19.65 8.04 -10.81
CA GLU A 252 -20.33 9.17 -10.17
C GLU A 252 -20.33 9.06 -8.64
N ILE A 253 -20.65 7.89 -8.10
CA ILE A 253 -20.71 7.64 -6.64
C ILE A 253 -19.33 7.81 -5.99
N THR A 254 -18.28 7.36 -6.65
CA THR A 254 -16.91 7.31 -6.08
C THR A 254 -16.04 8.50 -6.44
N GLY A 255 -16.39 9.24 -7.49
CA GLY A 255 -15.53 10.28 -8.07
C GLY A 255 -14.29 9.74 -8.77
N LEU A 256 -14.24 8.44 -9.10
CA LEU A 256 -13.12 7.77 -9.79
C LEU A 256 -13.52 7.38 -11.21
N PRO A 257 -12.59 7.34 -12.17
CA PRO A 257 -12.89 7.18 -13.60
C PRO A 257 -13.16 5.72 -14.00
N PHE A 258 -14.04 5.04 -13.29
CA PHE A 258 -14.41 3.67 -13.59
C PHE A 258 -15.12 3.55 -14.94
N VAL A 259 -14.74 2.51 -15.66
CA VAL A 259 -15.33 2.13 -16.96
C VAL A 259 -15.67 0.64 -16.97
N THR A 260 -16.56 0.25 -17.89
CA THR A 260 -16.83 -1.18 -18.09
C THR A 260 -15.63 -1.84 -18.75
N ALA A 261 -15.18 -3.00 -18.26
CA ALA A 261 -14.07 -3.74 -18.86
C ALA A 261 -14.42 -4.12 -20.32
N PRO A 262 -13.47 -3.92 -21.25
CA PRO A 262 -13.71 -4.20 -22.68
C PRO A 262 -13.90 -5.69 -22.97
N ASN A 263 -13.37 -6.57 -22.09
CA ASN A 263 -13.53 -8.02 -22.17
C ASN A 263 -13.96 -8.58 -20.82
N LYS A 264 -15.22 -9.01 -20.72
CA LYS A 264 -15.79 -9.53 -19.48
C LYS A 264 -15.30 -10.94 -19.13
N PHE A 265 -14.84 -11.71 -20.11
CA PHE A 265 -14.29 -13.04 -19.88
C PHE A 265 -12.96 -12.96 -19.16
N GLU A 266 -12.08 -12.06 -19.59
CA GLU A 266 -10.82 -11.76 -18.91
C GLU A 266 -11.09 -11.19 -17.50
N ALA A 267 -11.98 -10.23 -17.38
CA ALA A 267 -12.27 -9.53 -16.13
C ALA A 267 -12.84 -10.46 -15.02
N LEU A 268 -13.45 -11.60 -15.36
CA LEU A 268 -13.94 -12.60 -14.42
C LEU A 268 -12.88 -13.66 -14.09
N ALA A 269 -12.11 -14.07 -15.09
CA ALA A 269 -11.23 -15.23 -15.01
C ALA A 269 -9.76 -14.90 -14.70
N ALA A 270 -9.34 -13.67 -14.96
CA ALA A 270 -7.98 -13.20 -14.71
C ALA A 270 -7.98 -11.91 -13.87
N HIS A 271 -6.91 -11.74 -13.08
CA HIS A 271 -6.74 -10.57 -12.24
C HIS A 271 -5.35 -9.93 -12.42
N ASP A 272 -4.90 -9.85 -13.67
CA ASP A 272 -3.59 -9.33 -14.03
C ASP A 272 -3.40 -7.88 -13.57
N ALA A 273 -4.47 -7.07 -13.56
CA ALA A 273 -4.44 -5.72 -13.03
C ALA A 273 -4.10 -5.68 -11.53
N MET A 274 -4.62 -6.64 -10.73
CA MET A 274 -4.29 -6.77 -9.30
C MET A 274 -2.84 -7.21 -9.10
N VAL A 275 -2.36 -8.16 -9.91
CA VAL A 275 -0.96 -8.63 -9.88
C VAL A 275 -0.01 -7.51 -10.25
N PHE A 276 -0.32 -6.73 -11.29
CA PHE A 276 0.49 -5.59 -11.71
C PHE A 276 0.55 -4.50 -10.65
N MET A 277 -0.58 -4.14 -10.05
CA MET A 277 -0.65 -3.20 -8.93
C MET A 277 0.18 -3.70 -7.73
N SER A 278 0.07 -4.97 -7.37
CA SER A 278 0.88 -5.59 -6.31
C SER A 278 2.38 -5.49 -6.60
N GLY A 279 2.80 -5.74 -7.85
CA GLY A 279 4.18 -5.60 -8.29
C GLY A 279 4.72 -4.16 -8.17
N ALA A 280 3.89 -3.16 -8.48
CA ALA A 280 4.22 -1.75 -8.31
C ALA A 280 4.39 -1.37 -6.82
N ILE A 281 3.49 -1.86 -5.96
CA ILE A 281 3.55 -1.67 -4.50
C ILE A 281 4.78 -2.35 -3.92
N LYS A 282 5.06 -3.61 -4.29
CA LYS A 282 6.26 -4.33 -3.88
C LYS A 282 7.53 -3.56 -4.24
N THR A 283 7.63 -3.07 -5.48
CA THR A 283 8.82 -2.32 -5.92
C THR A 283 9.01 -1.06 -5.07
N THR A 284 7.92 -0.37 -4.74
CA THR A 284 7.94 0.82 -3.88
C THR A 284 8.31 0.47 -2.43
N ALA A 285 7.77 -0.64 -1.91
CA ALA A 285 8.12 -1.13 -0.58
C ALA A 285 9.62 -1.50 -0.48
N MET A 286 10.21 -2.09 -1.52
CA MET A 286 11.66 -2.37 -1.53
C MET A 286 12.50 -1.08 -1.51
N ALA A 287 12.06 -0.01 -2.16
CA ALA A 287 12.68 1.30 -2.04
C ALA A 287 12.58 1.85 -0.60
N ALA A 288 11.39 1.82 0.00
CA ALA A 288 11.17 2.25 1.38
C ALA A 288 12.00 1.42 2.39
N TYR A 289 12.12 0.11 2.16
CA TYR A 289 12.99 -0.78 2.94
C TYR A 289 14.44 -0.31 2.93
N LYS A 290 14.99 -0.04 1.74
CA LYS A 290 16.37 0.45 1.57
C LYS A 290 16.57 1.78 2.29
N ILE A 291 15.65 2.72 2.12
CA ILE A 291 15.71 4.06 2.75
C ILE A 291 15.72 3.93 4.28
N ALA A 292 14.80 3.15 4.84
CA ALA A 292 14.72 2.94 6.28
C ALA A 292 15.98 2.28 6.85
N ASN A 293 16.57 1.32 6.12
CA ASN A 293 17.85 0.70 6.51
C ASN A 293 19.02 1.67 6.47
N ASP A 294 19.16 2.46 5.40
CA ASP A 294 20.24 3.45 5.32
C ASP A 294 20.11 4.48 6.45
N MET A 295 18.94 5.04 6.67
CA MET A 295 18.74 6.06 7.69
C MET A 295 19.04 5.53 9.10
N ARG A 296 18.57 4.32 9.46
CA ARG A 296 18.87 3.75 10.79
C ARG A 296 20.35 3.39 10.94
N PHE A 297 21.02 3.02 9.84
CA PHE A 297 22.44 2.70 9.86
C PHE A 297 23.28 3.97 10.01
N LEU A 298 22.94 5.05 9.29
CA LEU A 298 23.57 6.36 9.47
C LEU A 298 23.36 6.92 10.89
N GLY A 299 22.21 6.64 11.51
CA GLY A 299 21.91 7.01 12.90
C GLY A 299 22.41 6.04 13.97
N SER A 300 23.17 4.99 13.59
CA SER A 300 23.62 3.95 14.52
C SER A 300 24.62 4.47 15.56
N GLY A 301 24.54 3.94 16.75
CA GLY A 301 25.46 4.31 17.85
C GLY A 301 24.69 4.71 19.12
N PRO A 302 24.95 5.89 19.68
CA PRO A 302 25.61 7.09 19.11
C PRO A 302 27.16 7.08 19.12
N ARG A 303 27.82 6.27 19.94
CA ARG A 303 29.29 6.28 20.05
C ARG A 303 29.99 5.15 19.30
N SER A 304 29.37 3.96 19.27
CA SER A 304 29.94 2.75 18.65
C SER A 304 29.42 2.46 17.22
N GLY A 305 28.74 3.42 16.61
CA GLY A 305 28.23 3.32 15.25
C GLY A 305 28.65 4.50 14.38
N LEU A 306 27.95 4.68 13.24
CA LEU A 306 28.24 5.79 12.33
C LEU A 306 27.91 7.14 12.95
N GLY A 307 26.72 7.29 13.49
CA GLY A 307 26.30 8.49 14.23
C GLY A 307 26.22 9.76 13.39
N GLU A 308 26.07 9.65 12.08
CA GLU A 308 25.93 10.80 11.15
C GLU A 308 24.56 11.46 11.20
N LEU A 309 23.52 10.69 11.57
CA LEU A 309 22.18 11.20 11.82
C LEU A 309 21.83 11.12 13.29
N ILE A 310 21.09 12.12 13.77
CA ILE A 310 20.44 12.14 15.07
C ILE A 310 18.96 11.90 14.83
N LEU A 311 18.48 10.73 15.28
CA LEU A 311 17.10 10.32 15.11
C LEU A 311 16.22 10.81 16.25
N PRO A 312 14.92 11.10 16.05
CA PRO A 312 14.00 11.47 17.11
C PRO A 312 13.85 10.39 18.18
N GLU A 313 13.62 10.83 19.41
CA GLU A 313 13.32 9.97 20.56
C GLU A 313 11.81 9.90 20.75
N ASN A 314 11.17 8.80 20.33
CA ASN A 314 9.72 8.67 20.37
C ASN A 314 9.23 7.90 21.61
N GLU A 315 10.00 6.89 22.05
CA GLU A 315 9.69 6.07 23.21
C GLU A 315 10.96 5.52 23.89
N PRO A 316 10.90 5.07 25.17
CA PRO A 316 12.01 4.40 25.83
C PRO A 316 12.44 3.14 25.05
N GLY A 317 13.73 3.08 24.67
CA GLY A 317 14.25 2.03 23.77
C GLY A 317 14.66 0.74 24.48
N SER A 318 14.65 0.67 25.82
CA SER A 318 15.09 -0.51 26.55
C SER A 318 14.52 -0.55 27.96
N SER A 319 14.18 -1.75 28.42
CA SER A 319 13.74 -1.99 29.80
C SER A 319 14.88 -2.08 30.82
N ILE A 320 16.13 -2.28 30.37
CA ILE A 320 17.31 -2.49 31.24
C ILE A 320 18.50 -1.55 30.96
N MET A 321 18.46 -0.79 29.86
CA MET A 321 19.50 0.15 29.45
C MET A 321 18.92 1.57 29.45
N PRO A 322 19.03 2.32 30.58
CA PRO A 322 18.47 3.67 30.69
C PRO A 322 19.05 4.61 29.63
N GLY A 323 18.18 5.39 28.97
CA GLY A 323 18.60 6.38 27.97
C GLY A 323 18.90 5.78 26.56
N LYS A 324 18.69 4.47 26.35
CA LYS A 324 18.82 3.89 25.02
C LYS A 324 17.61 4.25 24.15
N VAL A 325 17.88 4.76 22.96
CA VAL A 325 16.87 5.07 21.94
C VAL A 325 17.07 4.16 20.75
N ASN A 326 15.98 3.60 20.24
CA ASN A 326 16.00 2.71 19.08
C ASN A 326 15.35 3.37 17.85
N PRO A 327 15.75 3.01 16.61
CA PRO A 327 15.14 3.53 15.37
C PRO A 327 13.84 2.80 15.04
N THR A 328 12.87 2.82 15.95
CA THR A 328 11.67 1.97 15.93
C THR A 328 10.78 2.18 14.70
N GLN A 329 10.71 3.40 14.19
CA GLN A 329 9.98 3.69 12.95
C GLN A 329 10.61 3.01 11.73
N ALA A 330 11.94 2.96 11.67
CA ALA A 330 12.65 2.22 10.61
C ALA A 330 12.44 0.70 10.76
N GLU A 331 12.38 0.19 11.99
CA GLU A 331 12.08 -1.22 12.24
C GLU A 331 10.66 -1.57 11.79
N ALA A 332 9.67 -0.75 12.13
CA ALA A 332 8.28 -0.92 11.68
C ALA A 332 8.18 -0.89 10.15
N MET A 333 8.80 0.10 9.50
CA MET A 333 8.82 0.19 8.04
C MET A 333 9.41 -1.07 7.40
N THR A 334 10.53 -1.58 7.92
CA THR A 334 11.16 -2.78 7.34
C THR A 334 10.32 -4.04 7.53
N GLN A 335 9.59 -4.18 8.65
CA GLN A 335 8.64 -5.27 8.86
C GLN A 335 7.44 -5.19 7.90
N VAL A 336 6.87 -4.00 7.73
CA VAL A 336 5.80 -3.76 6.74
C VAL A 336 6.26 -4.15 5.33
N CYS A 337 7.44 -3.71 4.91
CA CYS A 337 8.00 -4.05 3.59
C CYS A 337 8.19 -5.56 3.40
N ALA A 338 8.68 -6.26 4.43
CA ALA A 338 8.84 -7.71 4.38
C ALA A 338 7.49 -8.44 4.27
N HIS A 339 6.47 -7.95 4.98
CA HIS A 339 5.12 -8.50 4.91
C HIS A 339 4.49 -8.31 3.52
N ILE A 340 4.65 -7.12 2.93
CA ILE A 340 4.18 -6.82 1.57
C ILE A 340 4.82 -7.77 0.54
N LEU A 341 6.09 -8.12 0.70
CA LEU A 341 6.75 -9.09 -0.18
C LEU A 341 6.06 -10.47 -0.10
N GLY A 342 5.67 -10.91 1.10
CA GLY A 342 4.90 -12.14 1.29
C GLY A 342 3.51 -12.06 0.65
N ASN A 343 2.81 -10.95 0.81
CA ASN A 343 1.51 -10.71 0.18
C ASN A 343 1.60 -10.72 -1.36
N ASP A 344 2.63 -10.10 -1.93
CA ASP A 344 2.85 -10.10 -3.39
C ASP A 344 3.08 -11.51 -3.94
N ALA A 345 3.82 -12.35 -3.23
CA ALA A 345 4.02 -13.75 -3.61
C ALA A 345 2.68 -14.51 -3.66
N ALA A 346 1.82 -14.32 -2.65
CA ALA A 346 0.49 -14.93 -2.61
C ALA A 346 -0.43 -14.39 -3.71
N ILE A 347 -0.42 -13.09 -3.99
CA ILE A 347 -1.20 -12.46 -5.05
C ILE A 347 -0.74 -12.96 -6.43
N SER A 348 0.57 -13.03 -6.67
CA SER A 348 1.15 -13.52 -7.93
C SER A 348 0.77 -14.99 -8.18
N PHE A 349 0.83 -15.83 -7.15
CA PHE A 349 0.37 -17.22 -7.24
C PHE A 349 -1.13 -17.27 -7.58
N ALA A 350 -1.96 -16.52 -6.85
CA ALA A 350 -3.40 -16.47 -7.07
C ALA A 350 -3.78 -15.97 -8.48
N GLY A 351 -3.04 -14.98 -9.00
CA GLY A 351 -3.23 -14.47 -10.36
C GLY A 351 -2.90 -15.49 -11.45
N SER A 352 -2.01 -16.46 -11.17
CA SER A 352 -1.71 -17.55 -12.11
C SER A 352 -2.77 -18.65 -12.11
N GLN A 353 -3.75 -18.61 -11.21
CA GLN A 353 -4.80 -19.59 -11.07
C GLN A 353 -6.04 -19.17 -11.86
N GLY A 354 -7.09 -19.95 -11.73
CA GLY A 354 -8.33 -19.79 -12.47
C GLY A 354 -8.45 -20.86 -13.54
N HIS A 355 -9.63 -21.48 -13.59
CA HIS A 355 -9.95 -22.48 -14.60
C HIS A 355 -11.10 -21.93 -15.43
N PHE A 356 -10.86 -21.82 -16.73
CA PHE A 356 -11.83 -21.36 -17.70
C PHE A 356 -12.35 -19.94 -17.38
N GLU A 357 -13.61 -19.79 -16.96
CA GLU A 357 -14.30 -18.49 -16.90
C GLU A 357 -14.27 -17.84 -15.51
N LEU A 358 -13.58 -18.43 -14.52
CA LEU A 358 -13.52 -17.85 -13.17
C LEU A 358 -12.21 -18.12 -12.43
N ASN A 359 -11.63 -17.08 -11.85
CA ASN A 359 -10.62 -17.20 -10.81
C ASN A 359 -11.31 -17.30 -9.43
N VAL A 360 -10.89 -18.28 -8.62
CA VAL A 360 -11.49 -18.57 -7.30
C VAL A 360 -10.55 -18.30 -6.12
N TYR A 361 -9.69 -17.29 -6.25
CA TYR A 361 -8.80 -16.79 -5.19
C TYR A 361 -9.13 -15.33 -4.79
N ASN A 362 -10.30 -14.84 -5.20
CA ASN A 362 -10.68 -13.43 -5.09
C ASN A 362 -10.61 -12.85 -3.67
N PRO A 363 -11.19 -13.50 -2.62
CA PRO A 363 -11.17 -12.94 -1.28
C PRO A 363 -9.75 -12.78 -0.71
N MET A 364 -8.89 -13.80 -0.89
CA MET A 364 -7.51 -13.75 -0.42
C MET A 364 -6.68 -12.72 -1.21
N MET A 365 -6.84 -12.67 -2.53
CA MET A 365 -6.11 -11.71 -3.37
C MET A 365 -6.45 -10.27 -2.99
N SER A 366 -7.74 -9.96 -2.83
CA SER A 366 -8.18 -8.61 -2.43
C SER A 366 -7.71 -8.25 -1.02
N TYR A 367 -7.79 -9.18 -0.07
CA TYR A 367 -7.31 -8.95 1.30
C TYR A 367 -5.82 -8.59 1.32
N ASN A 368 -4.98 -9.39 0.68
CA ASN A 368 -3.53 -9.18 0.66
C ASN A 368 -3.14 -7.87 -0.05
N LEU A 369 -3.83 -7.54 -1.16
CA LEU A 369 -3.56 -6.29 -1.87
C LEU A 369 -3.95 -5.06 -1.03
N LEU A 370 -5.16 -5.04 -0.49
CA LEU A 370 -5.65 -3.93 0.34
C LEU A 370 -4.84 -3.77 1.63
N GLN A 371 -4.45 -4.88 2.25
CA GLN A 371 -3.56 -4.86 3.41
C GLN A 371 -2.21 -4.24 3.05
N SER A 372 -1.61 -4.63 1.92
CA SER A 372 -0.34 -4.07 1.45
C SER A 372 -0.43 -2.57 1.17
N MET A 373 -1.53 -2.12 0.55
CA MET A 373 -1.79 -0.70 0.30
C MET A 373 -1.90 0.10 1.59
N THR A 374 -2.71 -0.38 2.53
CA THR A 374 -2.95 0.29 3.81
C THR A 374 -1.68 0.34 4.64
N LEU A 375 -0.99 -0.79 4.80
CA LEU A 375 0.24 -0.85 5.59
C LEU A 375 1.34 0.05 5.03
N LEU A 376 1.53 0.10 3.70
CA LEU A 376 2.56 0.96 3.12
C LEU A 376 2.21 2.44 3.24
N GLY A 377 0.94 2.81 3.04
CA GLY A 377 0.47 4.19 3.21
C GLY A 377 0.63 4.66 4.64
N ASP A 378 0.12 3.90 5.61
CA ASP A 378 0.20 4.22 7.04
C ASP A 378 1.66 4.26 7.54
N ALA A 379 2.50 3.29 7.12
CA ALA A 379 3.91 3.26 7.48
C ALA A 379 4.68 4.45 6.90
N ALA A 380 4.38 4.85 5.65
CA ALA A 380 4.99 6.02 5.03
C ALA A 380 4.61 7.32 5.77
N ASP A 381 3.35 7.47 6.16
CA ASP A 381 2.87 8.60 6.95
C ASP A 381 3.55 8.66 8.32
N SER A 382 3.49 7.56 9.08
CA SER A 382 4.10 7.46 10.41
C SER A 382 5.61 7.67 10.39
N PHE A 383 6.32 7.04 9.44
CA PHE A 383 7.77 7.21 9.29
C PHE A 383 8.13 8.67 9.00
N THR A 384 7.36 9.34 8.15
CA THR A 384 7.58 10.75 7.83
C THR A 384 7.41 11.62 9.06
N GLU A 385 6.28 11.50 9.76
CA GLU A 385 5.99 12.36 10.93
C GLU A 385 6.89 12.06 12.14
N ARG A 386 7.13 10.78 12.43
CA ARG A 386 7.76 10.35 13.68
C ARG A 386 9.25 10.15 13.58
N MET A 387 9.81 10.02 12.37
CA MET A 387 11.25 9.84 12.19
C MET A 387 11.85 10.89 11.25
N LEU A 388 11.40 10.94 9.98
CA LEU A 388 12.06 11.70 8.94
C LEU A 388 12.13 13.20 9.27
N MET A 389 11.00 13.82 9.62
CA MET A 389 10.94 15.27 9.86
C MET A 389 11.75 15.70 11.08
N GLY A 390 11.86 14.86 12.10
CA GLY A 390 12.67 15.12 13.29
C GLY A 390 14.15 14.73 13.18
N THR A 391 14.55 14.06 12.09
CA THR A 391 15.95 13.68 11.85
C THR A 391 16.82 14.90 11.59
N ARG A 392 18.00 14.96 12.24
CA ARG A 392 19.00 16.02 12.10
C ARG A 392 20.35 15.45 11.69
N ALA A 393 21.16 16.22 11.00
CA ALA A 393 22.55 15.88 10.75
C ALA A 393 23.40 16.07 12.01
N ASN A 394 24.31 15.15 12.28
CA ASN A 394 25.38 15.30 13.26
C ASN A 394 26.63 15.85 12.55
N GLU A 395 26.64 17.15 12.31
CA GLU A 395 27.66 17.79 11.48
C GLU A 395 29.08 17.60 12.08
N GLU A 396 29.23 17.63 13.40
CA GLU A 396 30.52 17.36 14.06
C GLU A 396 31.06 15.95 13.72
N ARG A 397 30.17 14.96 13.79
CA ARG A 397 30.54 13.57 13.46
C ARG A 397 30.83 13.39 11.99
N ILE A 398 30.01 13.99 11.12
CA ILE A 398 30.19 13.97 9.67
C ILE A 398 31.53 14.58 9.28
N ASP A 399 31.85 15.77 9.81
CA ASP A 399 33.09 16.48 9.52
C ASP A 399 34.33 15.66 9.99
N LYS A 400 34.25 15.09 11.21
CA LYS A 400 35.30 14.22 11.73
C LYS A 400 35.56 13.02 10.81
N LEU A 401 34.53 12.27 10.45
CA LEU A 401 34.65 11.09 9.58
C LEU A 401 35.16 11.44 8.17
N MET A 402 34.76 12.59 7.65
CA MET A 402 35.25 13.08 6.37
C MET A 402 36.73 13.41 6.40
N LYS A 403 37.21 14.14 7.43
CA LYS A 403 38.62 14.53 7.57
C LYS A 403 39.54 13.33 7.78
N GLU A 404 39.05 12.28 8.43
CA GLU A 404 39.80 11.04 8.67
C GLU A 404 39.82 10.11 7.45
N SER A 405 38.98 10.34 6.42
CA SER A 405 38.86 9.45 5.27
C SER A 405 40.09 9.46 4.38
N LEU A 406 40.59 8.27 4.09
CA LEU A 406 41.72 8.08 3.17
C LEU A 406 41.31 8.24 1.70
N MET A 407 40.03 8.25 1.37
CA MET A 407 39.52 8.35 -0.01
C MET A 407 39.59 9.77 -0.57
N LEU A 408 39.82 10.78 0.28
CA LEU A 408 40.18 12.14 -0.17
C LEU A 408 41.47 12.20 -1.00
N VAL A 409 42.31 11.17 -0.90
CA VAL A 409 43.51 10.99 -1.76
C VAL A 409 43.19 11.03 -3.24
N THR A 410 41.95 10.75 -3.62
CA THR A 410 41.50 10.81 -5.02
C THR A 410 41.74 12.19 -5.63
N ALA A 411 41.61 13.26 -4.84
CA ALA A 411 41.89 14.62 -5.27
C ALA A 411 43.40 14.88 -5.54
N LEU A 412 44.31 14.13 -4.89
CA LEU A 412 45.75 14.23 -5.10
C LEU A 412 46.23 13.51 -6.38
N ALA A 413 45.51 12.49 -6.85
CA ALA A 413 45.94 11.67 -7.96
C ALA A 413 46.28 12.44 -9.25
N PRO A 414 45.53 13.50 -9.64
CA PRO A 414 45.89 14.31 -10.81
C PRO A 414 47.22 15.07 -10.64
N THR A 415 47.61 15.39 -9.38
CA THR A 415 48.81 16.19 -9.07
C THR A 415 50.05 15.31 -8.91
N ILE A 416 49.94 14.18 -8.20
CA ILE A 416 51.10 13.34 -7.83
C ILE A 416 51.14 12.00 -8.57
N GLY A 417 50.11 11.67 -9.35
CA GLY A 417 49.94 10.38 -10.02
C GLY A 417 49.28 9.32 -9.13
N TYR A 418 48.59 8.36 -9.76
CA TYR A 418 47.79 7.31 -9.08
C TYR A 418 48.64 6.45 -8.12
N ASP A 419 49.84 6.03 -8.55
CA ASP A 419 50.70 5.16 -7.73
C ASP A 419 51.21 5.86 -6.47
N ASN A 420 51.57 7.14 -6.56
CA ASN A 420 51.97 7.94 -5.41
C ASN A 420 50.80 8.22 -4.48
N ALA A 421 49.62 8.51 -5.03
CA ALA A 421 48.39 8.66 -4.26
C ALA A 421 48.03 7.37 -3.49
N THR A 422 48.15 6.22 -4.15
CA THR A 422 48.00 4.89 -3.54
C THR A 422 49.01 4.67 -2.40
N LYS A 423 50.26 5.08 -2.59
CA LYS A 423 51.30 4.97 -1.57
C LYS A 423 51.00 5.84 -0.35
N VAL A 424 50.53 7.07 -0.56
CA VAL A 424 50.12 7.97 0.55
C VAL A 424 48.99 7.31 1.35
N ALA A 425 47.91 6.89 0.72
CA ALA A 425 46.76 6.29 1.41
C ALA A 425 47.12 5.02 2.19
N LYS A 426 47.91 4.09 1.56
CA LYS A 426 48.36 2.86 2.23
C LYS A 426 49.29 3.14 3.41
N THR A 427 50.17 4.14 3.30
CA THR A 427 51.10 4.50 4.37
C THR A 427 50.33 5.16 5.53
N ALA A 428 49.45 6.09 5.24
CA ALA A 428 48.56 6.72 6.23
C ALA A 428 47.75 5.68 7.01
N HIS A 429 47.13 4.71 6.29
CA HIS A 429 46.40 3.62 6.93
C HIS A 429 47.27 2.77 7.87
N LYS A 430 48.45 2.38 7.38
CA LYS A 430 49.40 1.56 8.14
C LYS A 430 49.89 2.27 9.42
N ASN A 431 50.17 3.57 9.31
CA ASN A 431 50.74 4.35 10.39
C ASN A 431 49.69 4.95 11.32
N GLY A 432 48.39 4.89 10.95
CA GLY A 432 47.32 5.57 11.70
C GLY A 432 47.40 7.09 11.63
N THR A 433 47.96 7.64 10.56
CA THR A 433 48.17 9.06 10.30
C THR A 433 47.18 9.61 9.27
N THR A 434 47.15 10.91 9.07
CA THR A 434 46.35 11.56 8.06
C THR A 434 46.98 11.51 6.67
N LEU A 435 46.20 11.68 5.63
CA LEU A 435 46.73 11.82 4.26
C LEU A 435 47.68 12.99 4.11
N LYS A 436 47.40 14.12 4.82
CA LYS A 436 48.25 15.33 4.78
C LYS A 436 49.59 15.06 5.35
N GLU A 437 49.66 14.45 6.55
CA GLU A 437 50.94 14.10 7.20
C GLU A 437 51.78 13.20 6.32
N GLU A 438 51.20 12.16 5.74
CA GLU A 438 51.99 11.23 4.93
C GLU A 438 52.35 11.77 3.53
N ALA A 439 51.51 12.58 2.90
CA ALA A 439 51.83 13.21 1.63
C ALA A 439 53.04 14.17 1.76
N ILE A 440 53.11 14.90 2.88
CA ILE A 440 54.26 15.77 3.20
C ILE A 440 55.47 14.94 3.57
N ALA A 441 55.33 13.95 4.46
CA ALA A 441 56.44 13.10 4.92
C ALA A 441 57.09 12.32 3.77
N LEU A 442 56.31 11.89 2.79
CA LEU A 442 56.82 11.22 1.59
C LEU A 442 57.34 12.19 0.52
N GLY A 443 57.27 13.49 0.76
CA GLY A 443 57.81 14.54 -0.12
C GLY A 443 57.05 14.70 -1.45
N PHE A 444 55.79 14.30 -1.52
CA PHE A 444 54.99 14.42 -2.75
C PHE A 444 54.32 15.80 -2.92
N VAL A 445 53.98 16.46 -1.82
CA VAL A 445 53.44 17.84 -1.77
C VAL A 445 53.83 18.51 -0.49
N ASP A 446 53.78 19.85 -0.47
CA ASP A 446 53.84 20.64 0.76
C ASP A 446 52.43 20.87 1.33
N ALA A 447 52.35 21.45 2.53
CA ALA A 447 51.09 21.67 3.20
C ALA A 447 50.14 22.62 2.46
N GLU A 448 50.66 23.66 1.83
CA GLU A 448 49.89 24.64 1.04
C GLU A 448 49.29 23.98 -0.22
N THR A 449 50.07 23.22 -0.92
CA THR A 449 49.61 22.48 -2.10
C THR A 449 48.57 21.43 -1.73
N PHE A 450 48.76 20.70 -0.59
CA PHE A 450 47.79 19.75 -0.12
C PHE A 450 46.44 20.41 0.13
N ASP A 451 46.42 21.48 0.93
CA ASP A 451 45.18 22.20 1.29
C ASP A 451 44.50 22.86 0.08
N LYS A 452 45.25 23.22 -0.93
CA LYS A 452 44.71 23.75 -2.19
C LYS A 452 44.07 22.68 -3.06
N VAL A 453 44.60 21.46 -3.04
CA VAL A 453 44.17 20.37 -3.96
C VAL A 453 43.12 19.46 -3.34
N VAL A 454 43.26 19.17 -2.03
CA VAL A 454 42.34 18.25 -1.33
C VAL A 454 41.23 19.07 -0.67
N ARG A 455 40.24 19.39 -1.50
CA ARG A 455 39.05 20.16 -1.10
C ARG A 455 37.81 19.32 -1.35
N PRO A 456 37.17 18.80 -0.28
CA PRO A 456 35.96 17.99 -0.41
C PRO A 456 34.83 18.68 -1.20
N GLU A 457 34.69 20.00 -1.05
CA GLU A 457 33.70 20.81 -1.76
C GLU A 457 33.90 20.83 -3.28
N ASP A 458 35.09 20.53 -3.74
CA ASP A 458 35.40 20.41 -5.16
C ASP A 458 35.23 18.96 -5.71
N MET A 459 34.82 18.01 -4.87
CA MET A 459 34.67 16.58 -5.21
C MET A 459 33.20 16.13 -5.33
N ILE A 460 32.24 17.02 -5.11
CA ILE A 460 30.80 16.70 -5.03
C ILE A 460 30.03 16.86 -6.36
N GLY A 461 30.74 17.13 -7.45
CA GLY A 461 30.14 17.29 -8.79
C GLY A 461 31.17 17.28 -9.90
N PRO A 462 30.74 17.30 -11.17
CA PRO A 462 31.66 17.41 -12.33
C PRO A 462 32.36 18.77 -12.29
N ARG A 463 33.64 18.79 -12.75
CA ARG A 463 34.48 19.98 -12.90
C ARG A 463 34.73 20.27 -14.38
#